data_620e29b468ee442873ce9f89f821ad16
#
_entry.id   620e29b468ee442873ce9f89f821ad16
#
_cell.length_a   1.000
_cell.length_b   1.000
_cell.length_c   1.000
_cell.angle_alpha   90.00
_cell.angle_beta   90.00
_cell.angle_gamma   90.00
#
_symmetry.space_group_name_H-M   'P 1'
#
loop_
_entity.id
_entity.type
_entity.pdbx_description
1 polymer ?
#
loop_
_entity_poly.entity_id
_entity_poly.type
_entity_poly.pdbx_seq_one_letter_code
_entity_poly.pdbx_strand_id
1 'polypeptide(L)'
;MGYHTDHFPILGIQEFSENQLKGCNLLFNELYGARSIDDPHKHDFFIINLFEHGVGSHTIDFTEYPVKDHQIHLVFPDQVHQWVIEKETIGYQLMISRDWFESFLPSLRFSASYYQNHPVINLSPEIFKTFLYEFQSIQKELSGEKVFWELIQKRSELIGLLVSKSVEGAFKDFEVYNSNPIISKFLHLIDEHFKTERSVSFYADKLNISANYLNIVCKKNLNASAS
;
A
#
# COMPACT_ATOMS: atom_id res chain seq x y z
N MET A 1 21.85 25.77 16.99
CA MET A 1 21.42 25.23 15.69
C MET A 1 20.09 24.54 15.93
N GLY A 2 19.00 25.18 15.53
CA GLY A 2 17.65 24.64 15.74
C GLY A 2 17.40 23.51 14.75
N TYR A 3 16.95 22.36 15.25
CA TYR A 3 16.39 21.31 14.43
C TYR A 3 15.06 21.82 13.87
N HIS A 4 15.04 22.21 12.60
CA HIS A 4 13.80 22.33 11.85
C HIS A 4 13.26 20.90 11.73
N THR A 5 12.21 20.60 12.47
CA THR A 5 11.36 19.45 12.17
C THR A 5 10.65 19.79 10.87
N ASP A 6 11.17 19.30 9.76
CA ASP A 6 10.53 19.42 8.45
C ASP A 6 9.20 18.63 8.50
N HIS A 7 8.13 19.33 8.81
CA HIS A 7 6.78 18.80 8.69
C HIS A 7 6.41 18.82 7.21
N PHE A 8 6.52 17.65 6.57
CA PHE A 8 5.96 17.47 5.23
C PHE A 8 4.44 17.72 5.25
N PRO A 9 3.88 18.46 4.27
CA PRO A 9 2.45 18.68 4.19
C PRO A 9 1.71 17.35 4.08
N ILE A 10 0.56 17.24 4.74
CA ILE A 10 -0.34 16.09 4.67
C ILE A 10 -1.55 16.54 3.86
N LEU A 11 -1.78 15.88 2.72
CA LEU A 11 -2.88 16.16 1.82
C LEU A 11 -4.01 15.15 2.03
N GLY A 12 -5.24 15.62 2.16
CA GLY A 12 -6.41 14.79 2.28
C GLY A 12 -6.98 14.38 0.90
N ILE A 13 -7.66 13.24 0.83
CA ILE A 13 -8.27 12.74 -0.42
C ILE A 13 -9.23 13.75 -1.04
N GLN A 14 -9.88 14.59 -0.23
CA GLN A 14 -10.84 15.60 -0.70
C GLN A 14 -10.16 16.72 -1.51
N GLU A 15 -8.87 16.97 -1.32
CA GLU A 15 -8.11 17.98 -2.07
C GLU A 15 -7.92 17.59 -3.55
N PHE A 16 -8.04 16.28 -3.85
CA PHE A 16 -7.93 15.72 -5.19
C PHE A 16 -9.27 15.50 -5.90
N SER A 17 -10.40 15.86 -5.23
CA SER A 17 -11.75 15.55 -5.71
C SER A 17 -12.39 16.62 -6.59
N GLU A 18 -11.61 17.48 -7.28
CA GLU A 18 -12.10 18.68 -7.99
C GLU A 18 -13.28 18.46 -8.94
N ASN A 19 -13.45 17.23 -9.47
CA ASN A 19 -14.54 16.86 -10.39
C ASN A 19 -15.28 15.56 -10.01
N GLN A 20 -15.05 15.04 -8.81
CA GLN A 20 -15.68 13.80 -8.34
C GLN A 20 -16.61 14.07 -7.15
N LEU A 21 -17.49 13.14 -6.85
CA LEU A 21 -18.49 13.29 -5.79
C LEU A 21 -17.82 13.59 -4.44
N LYS A 22 -18.14 14.72 -3.83
CA LYS A 22 -17.64 15.06 -2.49
C LYS A 22 -18.02 13.99 -1.48
N GLY A 23 -17.05 13.56 -0.67
CA GLY A 23 -17.25 12.52 0.35
C GLY A 23 -17.10 11.10 -0.18
N CYS A 24 -16.59 10.89 -1.41
CA CYS A 24 -16.29 9.55 -1.91
C CYS A 24 -15.05 8.98 -1.21
N ASN A 25 -15.11 7.67 -0.95
CA ASN A 25 -14.02 6.95 -0.32
C ASN A 25 -12.94 6.48 -1.31
N LEU A 26 -13.15 6.71 -2.62
CA LEU A 26 -12.23 6.32 -3.67
C LEU A 26 -12.26 7.34 -4.80
N LEU A 27 -11.07 7.72 -5.28
CA LEU A 27 -10.85 8.48 -6.50
C LEU A 27 -10.09 7.62 -7.51
N PHE A 28 -10.48 7.76 -8.78
CA PHE A 28 -9.82 7.11 -9.91
C PHE A 28 -9.24 8.17 -10.83
N ASN A 29 -7.96 8.06 -11.15
CA ASN A 29 -7.29 8.93 -12.09
C ASN A 29 -6.60 8.13 -13.18
N GLU A 30 -6.67 8.62 -14.41
CA GLU A 30 -5.80 8.16 -15.49
C GLU A 30 -4.51 8.98 -15.46
N LEU A 31 -3.38 8.30 -15.63
CA LEU A 31 -2.06 8.88 -15.67
C LEU A 31 -1.58 8.88 -17.12
N TYR A 32 -1.76 10.00 -17.82
CA TYR A 32 -1.28 10.19 -19.17
C TYR A 32 -0.32 11.36 -19.25
N GLY A 33 0.84 11.10 -19.87
CA GLY A 33 1.81 12.14 -20.16
C GLY A 33 2.65 12.55 -18.96
N ALA A 34 3.42 13.61 -19.16
CA ALA A 34 4.32 14.12 -18.14
C ALA A 34 3.56 14.71 -16.94
N ARG A 35 3.96 14.31 -15.75
CA ARG A 35 3.49 14.89 -14.49
C ARG A 35 4.64 14.94 -13.48
N SER A 36 4.73 16.02 -12.74
CA SER A 36 5.72 16.19 -11.68
C SER A 36 5.04 16.64 -10.40
N ILE A 37 5.39 16.00 -9.30
CA ILE A 37 5.13 16.46 -7.94
C ILE A 37 6.49 16.48 -7.26
N ASP A 38 7.16 17.64 -7.37
CA ASP A 38 8.57 17.77 -6.98
C ASP A 38 8.75 17.97 -5.48
N ASP A 39 7.71 18.47 -4.79
CA ASP A 39 7.77 18.70 -3.36
C ASP A 39 7.38 17.43 -2.60
N PRO A 40 8.26 16.88 -1.74
CA PRO A 40 7.95 15.75 -0.88
C PRO A 40 6.73 16.05 0.01
N HIS A 41 5.74 15.16 0.00
CA HIS A 41 4.50 15.30 0.75
C HIS A 41 3.99 13.95 1.24
N LYS A 42 2.95 13.97 2.08
CA LYS A 42 2.27 12.82 2.64
C LYS A 42 0.79 12.86 2.30
N HIS A 43 0.15 11.71 2.40
CA HIS A 43 -1.29 11.60 2.29
C HIS A 43 -1.88 10.94 3.55
N ASP A 44 -3.15 11.22 3.84
CA ASP A 44 -3.93 10.50 4.83
C ASP A 44 -4.69 9.30 4.23
N PHE A 45 -4.45 8.99 2.96
CA PHE A 45 -5.10 7.94 2.18
C PHE A 45 -4.08 6.99 1.52
N PHE A 46 -4.56 5.84 1.06
CA PHE A 46 -3.77 4.84 0.36
C PHE A 46 -3.80 5.06 -1.15
N ILE A 47 -2.66 4.89 -1.82
CA ILE A 47 -2.54 5.03 -3.27
C ILE A 47 -2.06 3.71 -3.88
N ILE A 48 -2.70 3.30 -4.97
CA ILE A 48 -2.23 2.23 -5.85
C ILE A 48 -2.06 2.82 -7.25
N ASN A 49 -0.83 2.89 -7.73
CA ASN A 49 -0.55 3.24 -9.13
C ASN A 49 -0.28 1.96 -9.92
N LEU A 50 -0.93 1.81 -11.06
CA LEU A 50 -0.70 0.73 -12.04
C LEU A 50 -0.14 1.36 -13.30
N PHE A 51 1.10 1.04 -13.67
CA PHE A 51 1.76 1.54 -14.87
C PHE A 51 1.68 0.50 -15.99
N GLU A 52 0.98 0.86 -17.07
CA GLU A 52 0.96 0.10 -18.33
C GLU A 52 2.27 0.35 -19.08
N HIS A 53 2.61 1.62 -19.25
CA HIS A 53 3.87 2.08 -19.78
C HIS A 53 4.45 3.11 -18.80
N GLY A 54 5.64 2.89 -18.34
CA GLY A 54 6.23 3.68 -17.27
C GLY A 54 7.60 4.24 -17.61
N VAL A 55 7.73 5.58 -17.56
CA VAL A 55 9.01 6.29 -17.71
C VAL A 55 9.10 7.38 -16.65
N GLY A 56 10.21 7.41 -15.91
CA GLY A 56 10.45 8.38 -14.86
C GLY A 56 10.91 7.77 -13.55
N SER A 57 10.71 8.49 -12.45
CA SER A 57 11.05 8.03 -11.10
C SER A 57 9.95 8.35 -10.08
N HIS A 58 9.86 7.53 -9.05
CA HIS A 58 8.99 7.70 -7.91
C HIS A 58 9.79 7.46 -6.63
N THR A 59 9.95 8.48 -5.82
CA THR A 59 10.61 8.37 -4.52
C THR A 59 9.56 8.09 -3.44
N ILE A 60 9.75 7.03 -2.66
CA ILE A 60 8.88 6.63 -1.54
C ILE A 60 9.76 6.41 -0.32
N ASP A 61 9.47 7.10 0.78
CA ASP A 61 10.27 7.10 2.03
C ASP A 61 11.78 7.25 1.74
N PHE A 62 12.11 8.27 0.93
CA PHE A 62 13.49 8.65 0.55
C PHE A 62 14.24 7.62 -0.31
N THR A 63 13.57 6.55 -0.77
CA THR A 63 14.12 5.59 -1.71
C THR A 63 13.55 5.84 -3.11
N GLU A 64 14.42 6.06 -4.08
CA GLU A 64 14.03 6.28 -5.47
C GLU A 64 13.84 4.97 -6.22
N TYR A 65 12.71 4.83 -6.88
CA TYR A 65 12.34 3.70 -7.72
C TYR A 65 12.13 4.16 -9.16
N PRO A 66 12.74 3.50 -10.17
CA PRO A 66 12.43 3.77 -11.57
C PRO A 66 11.01 3.30 -11.89
N VAL A 67 10.24 4.15 -12.55
CA VAL A 67 8.91 3.80 -13.08
C VAL A 67 9.09 3.05 -14.39
N LYS A 68 8.54 1.84 -14.50
CA LYS A 68 8.67 0.94 -15.65
C LYS A 68 7.32 0.36 -16.05
N ASP A 69 7.32 -0.28 -17.22
CA ASP A 69 6.15 -1.02 -17.71
C ASP A 69 5.76 -2.14 -16.76
N HIS A 70 4.44 -2.36 -16.66
CA HIS A 70 3.85 -3.42 -15.86
C HIS A 70 4.29 -3.41 -14.39
N GLN A 71 4.26 -2.23 -13.77
CA GLN A 71 4.53 -2.10 -12.33
C GLN A 71 3.28 -1.66 -11.56
N ILE A 72 3.23 -2.08 -10.30
CA ILE A 72 2.38 -1.48 -9.27
C ILE A 72 3.27 -0.75 -8.28
N HIS A 73 2.91 0.50 -7.96
CA HIS A 73 3.51 1.26 -6.86
C HIS A 73 2.44 1.51 -5.79
N LEU A 74 2.78 1.17 -4.55
CA LEU A 74 1.93 1.35 -3.38
C LEU A 74 2.46 2.51 -2.54
N VAL A 75 1.57 3.42 -2.12
CA VAL A 75 1.90 4.46 -1.15
C VAL A 75 0.88 4.38 -0.03
N PHE A 76 1.38 4.07 1.17
CA PHE A 76 0.54 3.96 2.36
C PHE A 76 0.32 5.33 3.01
N PRO A 77 -0.75 5.49 3.78
CA PRO A 77 -0.93 6.70 4.57
C PRO A 77 0.32 7.03 5.40
N ASP A 78 0.63 8.33 5.48
CA ASP A 78 1.77 8.88 6.20
C ASP A 78 3.17 8.63 5.58
N GLN A 79 3.31 7.86 4.49
CA GLN A 79 4.58 7.75 3.75
C GLN A 79 4.87 9.04 2.99
N VAL A 80 6.14 9.45 3.01
CA VAL A 80 6.62 10.60 2.21
C VAL A 80 6.87 10.15 0.79
N HIS A 81 6.31 10.84 -0.19
CA HIS A 81 6.61 10.53 -1.58
C HIS A 81 6.65 11.76 -2.49
N GLN A 82 7.26 11.59 -3.64
CA GLN A 82 7.32 12.51 -4.76
C GLN A 82 7.56 11.72 -6.04
N TRP A 83 7.16 12.26 -7.18
CA TRP A 83 7.40 11.60 -8.46
C TRP A 83 7.64 12.56 -9.61
N VAL A 84 8.37 12.08 -10.60
CA VAL A 84 8.52 12.71 -11.92
C VAL A 84 8.26 11.62 -12.95
N ILE A 85 7.14 11.71 -13.67
CA ILE A 85 6.82 10.81 -14.77
C ILE A 85 6.85 11.56 -16.10
N GLU A 86 7.30 10.89 -17.15
CA GLU A 86 7.55 11.49 -18.44
C GLU A 86 6.34 11.36 -19.36
N LYS A 87 6.42 12.02 -20.54
CA LYS A 87 5.31 12.16 -21.49
C LYS A 87 4.80 10.83 -22.08
N GLU A 88 5.64 9.81 -22.09
CA GLU A 88 5.31 8.48 -22.57
C GLU A 88 4.54 7.64 -21.57
N THR A 89 4.42 8.08 -20.31
CA THR A 89 3.78 7.31 -19.25
C THR A 89 2.28 7.15 -19.50
N ILE A 90 1.83 5.90 -19.35
CA ILE A 90 0.42 5.49 -19.36
C ILE A 90 0.18 4.65 -18.12
N GLY A 91 -0.83 5.02 -17.34
CA GLY A 91 -1.15 4.29 -16.13
C GLY A 91 -2.49 4.70 -15.51
N TYR A 92 -2.75 4.15 -14.36
CA TYR A 92 -3.97 4.34 -13.59
C TYR A 92 -3.64 4.50 -12.12
N GLN A 93 -4.40 5.32 -11.43
CA GLN A 93 -4.23 5.57 -10.01
C GLN A 93 -5.55 5.40 -9.29
N LEU A 94 -5.54 4.61 -8.23
CA LEU A 94 -6.60 4.55 -7.22
C LEU A 94 -6.10 5.25 -5.95
N MET A 95 -6.85 6.23 -5.48
CA MET A 95 -6.72 6.82 -4.16
C MET A 95 -7.87 6.30 -3.30
N ILE A 96 -7.57 5.69 -2.18
CA ILE A 96 -8.54 5.00 -1.31
C ILE A 96 -8.46 5.64 0.07
N SER A 97 -9.59 6.15 0.59
CA SER A 97 -9.64 6.77 1.91
C SER A 97 -9.10 5.83 2.99
N ARG A 98 -8.54 6.40 4.06
CA ARG A 98 -8.01 5.62 5.19
C ARG A 98 -9.06 4.65 5.74
N ASP A 99 -10.27 5.11 5.98
CA ASP A 99 -11.34 4.28 6.55
C ASP A 99 -11.67 3.07 5.66
N TRP A 100 -11.73 3.27 4.34
CA TRP A 100 -11.95 2.17 3.41
C TRP A 100 -10.78 1.20 3.36
N PHE A 101 -9.56 1.73 3.28
CA PHE A 101 -8.36 0.90 3.29
C PHE A 101 -8.27 0.08 4.59
N GLU A 102 -8.48 0.70 5.75
CA GLU A 102 -8.45 0.02 7.04
C GLU A 102 -9.55 -1.06 7.16
N SER A 103 -10.70 -0.89 6.49
CA SER A 103 -11.79 -1.87 6.51
C SER A 103 -11.42 -3.20 5.85
N PHE A 104 -10.53 -3.21 4.86
CA PHE A 104 -10.11 -4.45 4.20
C PHE A 104 -8.67 -4.88 4.52
N LEU A 105 -7.93 -4.06 5.27
CA LEU A 105 -6.57 -4.40 5.70
C LEU A 105 -6.46 -5.80 6.37
N PRO A 106 -7.43 -6.20 7.24
CA PRO A 106 -7.40 -7.53 7.85
C PRO A 106 -7.54 -8.70 6.85
N SER A 107 -8.06 -8.46 5.64
CA SER A 107 -8.17 -9.47 4.59
C SER A 107 -6.88 -9.59 3.75
N LEU A 108 -5.95 -8.65 3.88
CA LEU A 108 -4.64 -8.75 3.25
C LEU A 108 -3.84 -9.88 3.90
N ARG A 109 -3.08 -10.61 3.09
CA ARG A 109 -2.33 -11.79 3.55
C ARG A 109 -1.15 -11.44 4.46
N PHE A 110 -0.57 -10.26 4.27
CA PHE A 110 0.63 -9.80 4.97
C PHE A 110 0.35 -8.49 5.69
N SER A 111 1.18 -8.15 6.68
CA SER A 111 1.05 -6.88 7.38
C SER A 111 1.42 -5.69 6.49
N ALA A 112 0.86 -4.50 6.79
CA ALA A 112 1.11 -3.29 6.01
C ALA A 112 2.61 -2.95 5.94
N SER A 113 3.35 -3.15 7.03
CA SER A 113 4.80 -2.90 7.10
C SER A 113 5.60 -3.70 6.06
N TYR A 114 5.16 -4.91 5.70
CA TYR A 114 5.81 -5.69 4.64
C TYR A 114 5.61 -5.09 3.26
N TYR A 115 4.41 -4.64 2.96
CA TYR A 115 4.16 -3.95 1.68
C TYR A 115 4.89 -2.61 1.59
N GLN A 116 5.00 -1.88 2.71
CA GLN A 116 5.76 -0.63 2.77
C GLN A 116 7.26 -0.83 2.49
N ASN A 117 7.83 -1.97 2.89
CA ASN A 117 9.22 -2.32 2.57
C ASN A 117 9.41 -2.73 1.10
N HIS A 118 8.34 -3.10 0.39
CA HIS A 118 8.35 -3.51 -1.00
C HIS A 118 7.27 -2.75 -1.80
N PRO A 119 7.34 -1.41 -1.85
CA PRO A 119 6.27 -0.59 -2.41
C PRO A 119 6.15 -0.70 -3.93
N VAL A 120 7.16 -1.25 -4.62
CA VAL A 120 7.18 -1.42 -6.08
C VAL A 120 7.23 -2.89 -6.45
N ILE A 121 6.23 -3.31 -7.23
CA ILE A 121 6.04 -4.70 -7.65
C ILE A 121 6.06 -4.78 -9.16
N ASN A 122 6.98 -5.59 -9.71
CA ASN A 122 7.00 -5.90 -11.14
C ASN A 122 6.01 -7.03 -11.43
N LEU A 123 5.18 -6.86 -12.44
CA LEU A 123 4.16 -7.82 -12.85
C LEU A 123 4.55 -8.51 -14.16
N SER A 124 4.21 -9.80 -14.30
CA SER A 124 4.23 -10.40 -15.64
C SER A 124 3.10 -9.81 -16.50
N PRO A 125 3.21 -9.86 -17.84
CA PRO A 125 2.16 -9.36 -18.74
C PRO A 125 0.78 -9.97 -18.46
N GLU A 126 0.72 -11.23 -18.03
CA GLU A 126 -0.53 -11.94 -17.71
C GLU A 126 -1.15 -11.39 -16.42
N ILE A 127 -0.32 -11.22 -15.38
CA ILE A 127 -0.77 -10.67 -14.10
C ILE A 127 -1.17 -9.22 -14.27
N PHE A 128 -0.40 -8.42 -15.03
CA PHE A 128 -0.74 -7.05 -15.36
C PHE A 128 -2.14 -6.92 -15.97
N LYS A 129 -2.50 -7.76 -16.95
CA LYS A 129 -3.84 -7.76 -17.57
C LYS A 129 -4.95 -8.02 -16.54
N THR A 130 -4.69 -8.83 -15.52
CA THR A 130 -5.67 -9.06 -14.44
C THR A 130 -5.91 -7.80 -13.63
N PHE A 131 -4.85 -7.09 -13.27
CA PHE A 131 -4.98 -5.80 -12.57
C PHE A 131 -5.67 -4.75 -13.46
N LEU A 132 -5.25 -4.64 -14.72
CA LEU A 132 -5.84 -3.71 -15.68
C LEU A 132 -7.35 -3.91 -15.80
N TYR A 133 -7.80 -5.16 -15.88
CA TYR A 133 -9.23 -5.48 -15.91
C TYR A 133 -9.98 -4.96 -14.69
N GLU A 134 -9.43 -5.10 -13.48
CA GLU A 134 -10.08 -4.62 -12.25
C GLU A 134 -10.09 -3.09 -12.19
N PHE A 135 -8.99 -2.42 -12.56
CA PHE A 135 -8.93 -0.96 -12.64
C PHE A 135 -9.96 -0.40 -13.64
N GLN A 136 -10.01 -0.95 -14.85
CA GLN A 136 -10.98 -0.54 -15.88
C GLN A 136 -12.43 -0.85 -15.45
N SER A 137 -12.64 -1.93 -14.71
CA SER A 137 -13.96 -2.27 -14.17
C SER A 137 -14.42 -1.28 -13.12
N ILE A 138 -13.52 -0.80 -12.24
CA ILE A 138 -13.80 0.29 -11.29
C ILE A 138 -14.11 1.58 -12.05
N GLN A 139 -13.31 1.95 -13.04
CA GLN A 139 -13.52 3.14 -13.86
C GLN A 139 -14.89 3.12 -14.56
N LYS A 140 -15.24 1.98 -15.14
CA LYS A 140 -16.55 1.80 -15.79
C LYS A 140 -17.70 1.95 -14.82
N GLU A 141 -17.57 1.40 -13.60
CA GLU A 141 -18.60 1.51 -12.55
C GLU A 141 -18.78 2.97 -12.10
N LEU A 142 -17.67 3.70 -11.91
CA LEU A 142 -17.69 5.12 -11.55
C LEU A 142 -18.30 6.01 -12.63
N SER A 143 -18.23 5.59 -13.90
CA SER A 143 -18.79 6.33 -15.04
C SER A 143 -20.27 6.03 -15.30
N GLY A 144 -20.89 5.12 -14.54
CA GLY A 144 -22.29 4.74 -14.67
C GLY A 144 -23.25 5.79 -14.12
N GLU A 145 -24.50 5.77 -14.60
CA GLU A 145 -25.55 6.65 -14.05
C GLU A 145 -25.82 6.42 -12.56
N LYS A 146 -25.63 5.19 -12.11
CA LYS A 146 -25.76 4.77 -10.71
C LYS A 146 -24.52 3.98 -10.30
N VAL A 147 -23.77 4.52 -9.35
CA VAL A 147 -22.54 3.91 -8.84
C VAL A 147 -22.88 2.90 -7.73
N PHE A 148 -22.44 1.65 -7.90
CA PHE A 148 -22.54 0.60 -6.88
C PHE A 148 -21.26 0.57 -6.05
N TRP A 149 -21.22 1.35 -4.96
CA TRP A 149 -20.05 1.50 -4.10
C TRP A 149 -19.58 0.18 -3.46
N GLU A 150 -20.51 -0.71 -3.13
CA GLU A 150 -20.20 -2.04 -2.60
C GLU A 150 -19.41 -2.89 -3.61
N LEU A 151 -19.72 -2.76 -4.90
CA LEU A 151 -18.98 -3.44 -5.97
C LEU A 151 -17.56 -2.87 -6.10
N ILE A 152 -17.43 -1.55 -6.09
CA ILE A 152 -16.13 -0.86 -6.15
C ILE A 152 -15.27 -1.26 -4.95
N GLN A 153 -15.86 -1.30 -3.73
CA GLN A 153 -15.16 -1.73 -2.53
C GLN A 153 -14.63 -3.16 -2.66
N LYS A 154 -15.45 -4.10 -3.13
CA LYS A 154 -15.04 -5.49 -3.32
C LYS A 154 -13.98 -5.66 -4.40
N ARG A 155 -13.99 -4.85 -5.46
CA ARG A 155 -12.93 -4.83 -6.46
C ARG A 155 -11.62 -4.27 -5.91
N SER A 156 -11.69 -3.21 -5.09
CA SER A 156 -10.51 -2.64 -4.41
C SER A 156 -9.88 -3.66 -3.45
N GLU A 157 -10.70 -4.39 -2.69
CA GLU A 157 -10.29 -5.50 -1.84
C GLU A 157 -9.63 -6.64 -2.66
N LEU A 158 -10.23 -6.99 -3.80
CA LEU A 158 -9.65 -7.97 -4.73
C LEU A 158 -8.29 -7.53 -5.28
N ILE A 159 -8.14 -6.25 -5.62
CA ILE A 159 -6.84 -5.70 -6.04
C ILE A 159 -5.81 -5.88 -4.91
N GLY A 160 -6.15 -5.62 -3.66
CA GLY A 160 -5.28 -5.86 -2.51
C GLY A 160 -4.86 -7.34 -2.37
N LEU A 161 -5.79 -8.29 -2.61
CA LEU A 161 -5.48 -9.72 -2.61
C LEU A 161 -4.61 -10.13 -3.80
N LEU A 162 -4.80 -9.54 -4.97
CA LEU A 162 -3.93 -9.75 -6.14
C LEU A 162 -2.51 -9.21 -5.89
N VAL A 163 -2.38 -8.06 -5.21
CA VAL A 163 -1.09 -7.55 -4.72
C VAL A 163 -0.45 -8.59 -3.79
N SER A 164 -1.18 -9.09 -2.80
CA SER A 164 -0.69 -10.12 -1.86
C SER A 164 -0.17 -11.35 -2.60
N LYS A 165 -0.91 -11.84 -3.60
CA LYS A 165 -0.50 -12.97 -4.43
C LYS A 165 0.77 -12.68 -5.24
N SER A 166 0.90 -11.45 -5.75
CA SER A 166 2.05 -11.06 -6.59
C SER A 166 3.33 -10.95 -5.77
N VAL A 167 3.28 -10.39 -4.55
CA VAL A 167 4.45 -10.24 -3.69
C VAL A 167 4.94 -11.57 -3.11
N GLU A 168 4.05 -12.52 -2.86
CA GLU A 168 4.39 -13.82 -2.28
C GLU A 168 5.47 -14.56 -3.08
N GLY A 169 5.42 -14.48 -4.41
CA GLY A 169 6.41 -15.12 -5.29
C GLY A 169 7.61 -14.23 -5.64
N ALA A 170 7.54 -12.92 -5.38
CA ALA A 170 8.54 -11.96 -5.80
C ALA A 170 9.61 -11.67 -4.73
N PHE A 171 9.27 -11.77 -3.45
CA PHE A 171 10.15 -11.36 -2.35
C PHE A 171 10.32 -12.49 -1.33
N LYS A 172 11.57 -12.85 -1.02
CA LYS A 172 11.90 -13.92 -0.07
C LYS A 172 11.42 -13.65 1.36
N ASP A 173 11.33 -12.39 1.75
CA ASP A 173 10.88 -11.99 3.08
C ASP A 173 9.46 -12.46 3.37
N PHE A 174 8.63 -12.61 2.34
CA PHE A 174 7.28 -13.13 2.47
C PHE A 174 7.21 -14.64 2.73
N GLU A 175 8.28 -15.40 2.47
CA GLU A 175 8.36 -16.81 2.82
C GLU A 175 8.25 -17.05 4.34
N VAL A 176 8.72 -16.08 5.15
CA VAL A 176 8.66 -16.15 6.62
C VAL A 176 7.22 -16.19 7.12
N TYR A 177 6.31 -15.46 6.48
CA TYR A 177 4.87 -15.50 6.81
C TYR A 177 4.26 -16.88 6.62
N ASN A 178 4.64 -17.55 5.55
CA ASN A 178 4.12 -18.88 5.23
C ASN A 178 4.73 -19.96 6.13
N SER A 179 5.99 -19.77 6.57
CA SER A 179 6.72 -20.76 7.35
C SER A 179 6.43 -20.68 8.86
N ASN A 180 5.94 -19.55 9.37
CA ASN A 180 5.73 -19.36 10.81
C ASN A 180 4.47 -18.57 11.16
N PRO A 181 3.35 -19.26 11.49
CA PRO A 181 2.09 -18.61 11.86
C PRO A 181 2.18 -17.63 13.05
N ILE A 182 3.12 -17.84 13.97
CA ILE A 182 3.32 -16.93 15.11
C ILE A 182 3.87 -15.60 14.63
N ILE A 183 4.85 -15.62 13.71
CA ILE A 183 5.41 -14.39 13.13
C ILE A 183 4.34 -13.63 12.36
N SER A 184 3.60 -14.30 11.49
CA SER A 184 2.51 -13.69 10.73
C SER A 184 1.52 -12.96 11.66
N LYS A 185 1.01 -13.65 12.67
CA LYS A 185 0.07 -13.06 13.65
C LYS A 185 0.70 -11.93 14.46
N PHE A 186 1.96 -12.08 14.85
CA PHE A 186 2.68 -11.04 15.61
C PHE A 186 2.80 -9.74 14.81
N LEU A 187 3.17 -9.83 13.52
CA LEU A 187 3.31 -8.66 12.66
C LEU A 187 1.96 -7.97 12.40
N HIS A 188 0.88 -8.73 12.22
CA HIS A 188 -0.47 -8.15 12.15
C HIS A 188 -0.87 -7.44 13.45
N LEU A 189 -0.59 -8.03 14.61
CA LEU A 189 -0.86 -7.40 15.90
C LEU A 189 -0.03 -6.11 16.10
N ILE A 190 1.21 -6.06 15.59
CA ILE A 190 2.01 -4.83 15.59
C ILE A 190 1.29 -3.76 14.78
N ASP A 191 0.89 -4.04 13.53
CA ASP A 191 0.20 -3.06 12.69
C ASP A 191 -1.07 -2.50 13.34
N GLU A 192 -1.81 -3.35 14.05
CA GLU A 192 -3.04 -2.93 14.77
C GLU A 192 -2.77 -2.09 16.02
N HIS A 193 -1.69 -2.36 16.76
CA HIS A 193 -1.54 -1.87 18.12
C HIS A 193 -0.27 -1.03 18.37
N PHE A 194 0.67 -0.88 17.41
CA PHE A 194 1.98 -0.23 17.67
C PHE A 194 1.89 1.21 18.17
N LYS A 195 0.78 1.91 17.87
CA LYS A 195 0.56 3.30 18.33
C LYS A 195 0.22 3.37 19.83
N THR A 196 -0.41 2.33 20.37
CA THR A 196 -0.94 2.29 21.74
C THR A 196 -0.17 1.33 22.64
N GLU A 197 0.40 0.27 22.08
CA GLU A 197 1.02 -0.81 22.81
C GLU A 197 2.47 -1.04 22.35
N ARG A 198 3.40 -1.05 23.31
CA ARG A 198 4.84 -1.24 23.04
C ARG A 198 5.47 -2.40 23.79
N SER A 199 4.70 -3.08 24.65
CA SER A 199 5.26 -4.14 25.48
C SER A 199 5.21 -5.49 24.77
N VAL A 200 6.32 -6.21 24.77
CA VAL A 200 6.39 -7.57 24.19
C VAL A 200 5.40 -8.52 24.89
N SER A 201 5.14 -8.33 26.20
CA SER A 201 4.17 -9.14 26.94
C SER A 201 2.76 -9.01 26.38
N PHE A 202 2.32 -7.80 26.02
CA PHE A 202 1.00 -7.61 25.40
C PHE A 202 0.82 -8.48 24.16
N TYR A 203 1.79 -8.45 23.25
CA TYR A 203 1.73 -9.24 22.01
C TYR A 203 1.83 -10.75 22.29
N ALA A 204 2.68 -11.14 23.23
CA ALA A 204 2.81 -12.54 23.62
C ALA A 204 1.52 -13.09 24.23
N ASP A 205 0.84 -12.32 25.09
CA ASP A 205 -0.45 -12.68 25.68
C ASP A 205 -1.54 -12.82 24.60
N LYS A 206 -1.60 -11.91 23.64
CA LYS A 206 -2.52 -12.00 22.48
C LYS A 206 -2.28 -13.25 21.63
N LEU A 207 -1.02 -13.72 21.57
CA LEU A 207 -0.63 -14.93 20.85
C LEU A 207 -0.74 -16.21 21.69
N ASN A 208 -1.12 -16.09 22.99
CA ASN A 208 -1.15 -17.19 23.96
C ASN A 208 0.22 -17.90 24.11
N ILE A 209 1.32 -17.13 24.14
CA ILE A 209 2.68 -17.64 24.34
C ILE A 209 3.44 -16.77 25.35
N SER A 210 4.59 -17.22 25.82
CA SER A 210 5.45 -16.39 26.68
C SER A 210 6.24 -15.33 25.89
N ALA A 211 6.51 -14.18 26.50
CA ALA A 211 7.35 -13.13 25.92
C ALA A 211 8.75 -13.63 25.52
N ASN A 212 9.32 -14.53 26.34
CA ASN A 212 10.62 -15.13 26.03
C ASN A 212 10.54 -16.01 24.78
N TYR A 213 9.48 -16.81 24.63
CA TYR A 213 9.28 -17.65 23.44
C TYR A 213 9.06 -16.79 22.20
N LEU A 214 8.28 -15.70 22.29
CA LEU A 214 8.11 -14.74 21.18
C LEU A 214 9.45 -14.16 20.73
N ASN A 215 10.31 -13.74 21.68
CA ASN A 215 11.66 -13.25 21.37
C ASN A 215 12.53 -14.31 20.66
N ILE A 216 12.47 -15.56 21.08
CA ILE A 216 13.19 -16.67 20.44
C ILE A 216 12.70 -16.85 18.98
N VAL A 217 11.39 -16.85 18.78
CA VAL A 217 10.79 -16.98 17.46
C VAL A 217 11.17 -15.81 16.54
N CYS A 218 11.11 -14.58 17.04
CA CYS A 218 11.53 -13.39 16.29
C CYS A 218 13.01 -13.44 15.91
N LYS A 219 13.91 -13.74 16.86
CA LYS A 219 15.35 -13.86 16.58
C LYS A 219 15.64 -14.92 15.51
N LYS A 220 14.95 -16.07 15.57
CA LYS A 220 15.15 -17.17 14.63
C LYS A 220 14.68 -16.83 13.21
N ASN A 221 13.56 -16.11 13.07
CA ASN A 221 12.89 -15.90 11.78
C ASN A 221 13.12 -14.51 11.19
N LEU A 222 13.29 -13.47 12.03
CA LEU A 222 13.43 -12.08 11.61
C LEU A 222 14.84 -11.50 11.86
N ASN A 223 15.74 -12.27 12.49
CA ASN A 223 17.04 -11.80 12.98
C ASN A 223 16.96 -10.58 13.93
N ALA A 224 15.80 -10.32 14.52
CA ALA A 224 15.53 -9.21 15.42
C ALA A 224 14.79 -9.70 16.66
N SER A 225 14.91 -8.97 17.78
CA SER A 225 14.06 -9.24 18.96
C SER A 225 12.65 -8.71 18.72
N ALA A 226 11.66 -9.20 19.50
CA ALA A 226 10.31 -8.64 19.49
C ALA A 226 10.22 -7.28 20.22
N SER A 227 11.32 -6.83 20.81
CA SER A 227 11.46 -5.55 21.52
C SER A 227 12.22 -4.54 20.70
#